data_6bc41940bddbeb10f401fdc580b8e2fe
#
_entry.id   6bc41940bddbeb10f401fdc580b8e2fe
#
_cell.length_a   1.000
_cell.length_b   1.000
_cell.length_c   1.000
_cell.angle_alpha   90.00
_cell.angle_beta   90.00
_cell.angle_gamma   90.00
#
_symmetry.space_group_name_H-M   'P 1'
#
loop_
_entity.id
_entity.type
_entity.pdbx_description
1 polymer ?
#
loop_
_entity_poly.entity_id
_entity_poly.type
_entity_poly.pdbx_seq_one_letter_code
_entity_poly.pdbx_strand_id
1 'polypeptide(L)'
;FGITLSIAVKSVMPLTQQRAVEIARACGFNTEKNALVMRDADSAAPWLRLLPHPENPLMVTLELTPALCAPSKNPLGALFSVANYIAARENAVITDVSGVPLTSAAIVSITQQLRFFYEAMSKQGLDPGTRRTKRLFA
;
A
#
# COMPACT_ATOMS: atom_id res chain seq x y z
N PHE A 1 -9.38 12.84 -8.92
CA PHE A 1 -9.36 13.41 -7.57
C PHE A 1 -8.78 12.48 -6.51
N GLY A 2 -8.84 11.20 -6.69
CA GLY A 2 -8.19 10.25 -5.81
C GLY A 2 -6.67 10.22 -5.99
N ILE A 3 -5.95 9.84 -4.94
CA ILE A 3 -4.51 9.60 -5.03
C ILE A 3 -4.19 8.15 -4.70
N THR A 4 -3.07 7.67 -5.22
CA THR A 4 -2.48 6.38 -4.89
C THR A 4 -1.06 6.64 -4.41
N LEU A 5 -0.71 6.09 -3.25
CA LEU A 5 0.64 6.17 -2.71
C LEU A 5 1.32 4.82 -2.92
N SER A 6 2.47 4.82 -3.56
CA SER A 6 3.19 3.60 -3.89
C SER A 6 4.61 3.64 -3.36
N ILE A 7 5.01 2.54 -2.74
CA ILE A 7 6.42 2.29 -2.38
C ILE A 7 6.78 0.90 -2.88
N ALA A 8 8.07 0.60 -2.93
CA ALA A 8 8.55 -0.70 -3.33
C ALA A 8 9.49 -1.26 -2.28
N VAL A 9 9.68 -2.57 -2.33
CA VAL A 9 10.68 -3.26 -1.53
C VAL A 9 11.57 -4.03 -2.50
N LYS A 10 12.86 -3.76 -2.46
CA LYS A 10 13.85 -4.39 -3.36
C LYS A 10 14.69 -5.37 -2.57
N SER A 11 14.62 -6.65 -2.95
CA SER A 11 15.38 -7.72 -2.32
C SER A 11 16.63 -8.03 -3.11
N VAL A 12 17.58 -8.73 -2.46
CA VAL A 12 18.81 -9.23 -3.13
C VAL A 12 18.56 -10.54 -3.86
N MET A 13 17.52 -11.28 -3.49
CA MET A 13 17.14 -12.55 -4.09
C MET A 13 15.75 -12.44 -4.70
N PRO A 14 15.48 -13.14 -5.81
CA PRO A 14 14.15 -13.09 -6.43
C PRO A 14 13.05 -13.53 -5.47
N LEU A 15 11.95 -12.81 -5.48
CA LEU A 15 10.74 -13.15 -4.76
C LEU A 15 9.83 -13.97 -5.67
N THR A 16 9.72 -15.26 -5.38
CA THR A 16 8.80 -16.13 -6.13
C THR A 16 7.36 -15.78 -5.81
N GLN A 17 6.44 -16.16 -6.69
CA GLN A 17 5.01 -15.98 -6.46
C GLN A 17 4.57 -16.64 -5.15
N GLN A 18 5.03 -17.87 -4.90
CA GLN A 18 4.72 -18.60 -3.68
C GLN A 18 5.17 -17.84 -2.43
N ARG A 19 6.40 -17.28 -2.46
CA ARG A 19 6.95 -16.54 -1.34
C ARG A 19 6.20 -15.25 -1.11
N ALA A 20 5.80 -14.54 -2.17
CA ALA A 20 4.98 -13.35 -2.05
C ALA A 20 3.63 -13.65 -1.39
N VAL A 21 3.01 -14.78 -1.74
CA VAL A 21 1.74 -15.23 -1.12
C VAL A 21 1.94 -15.54 0.36
N GLU A 22 3.02 -16.21 0.74
CA GLU A 22 3.33 -16.51 2.14
C GLU A 22 3.51 -15.25 2.96
N ILE A 23 4.27 -14.29 2.43
CA ILE A 23 4.49 -12.99 3.08
C ILE A 23 3.17 -12.24 3.24
N ALA A 24 2.37 -12.18 2.19
CA ALA A 24 1.10 -11.48 2.20
C ALA A 24 0.15 -12.07 3.25
N ARG A 25 0.05 -13.39 3.33
CA ARG A 25 -0.78 -14.06 4.34
C ARG A 25 -0.31 -13.74 5.76
N ALA A 26 0.99 -13.73 5.99
CA ALA A 26 1.55 -13.38 7.29
C ALA A 26 1.23 -11.95 7.69
N CYS A 27 1.06 -11.05 6.72
CA CYS A 27 0.70 -9.64 6.95
C CYS A 27 -0.81 -9.38 6.95
N GLY A 28 -1.63 -10.40 6.73
CA GLY A 28 -3.08 -10.26 6.75
C GLY A 28 -3.74 -9.94 5.41
N PHE A 29 -3.01 -10.09 4.31
CA PHE A 29 -3.59 -9.94 2.97
C PHE A 29 -4.47 -11.14 2.61
N ASN A 30 -5.48 -10.88 1.79
CA ASN A 30 -6.31 -11.91 1.17
C ASN A 30 -5.87 -12.10 -0.28
N THR A 31 -5.99 -13.34 -0.76
CA THR A 31 -5.77 -13.64 -2.17
C THR A 31 -7.11 -13.59 -2.88
N GLU A 32 -7.23 -12.69 -3.89
CA GLU A 32 -8.41 -12.55 -4.73
C GLU A 32 -8.00 -12.60 -6.18
N LYS A 33 -8.36 -13.64 -6.90
CA LYS A 33 -8.08 -13.78 -8.35
C LYS A 33 -6.61 -13.47 -8.72
N ASN A 34 -5.65 -14.03 -8.06
CA ASN A 34 -4.23 -13.76 -8.28
C ASN A 34 -3.73 -12.40 -7.76
N ALA A 35 -4.58 -11.61 -7.11
CA ALA A 35 -4.17 -10.38 -6.47
C ALA A 35 -4.05 -10.57 -4.95
N LEU A 36 -3.09 -9.88 -4.34
CA LEU A 36 -2.86 -9.89 -2.90
C LEU A 36 -3.34 -8.54 -2.35
N VAL A 37 -4.44 -8.55 -1.60
CA VAL A 37 -5.16 -7.32 -1.27
C VAL A 37 -5.61 -7.28 0.19
N MET A 38 -5.73 -6.04 0.70
CA MET A 38 -6.52 -5.74 1.89
C MET A 38 -7.66 -4.82 1.48
N ARG A 39 -8.88 -5.18 1.84
CA ARG A 39 -10.03 -4.32 1.60
C ARG A 39 -11.08 -4.49 2.68
N ASP A 40 -11.92 -3.47 2.82
CA ASP A 40 -13.09 -3.57 3.66
C ASP A 40 -14.16 -4.40 2.96
N ALA A 41 -14.95 -5.14 3.74
CA ALA A 41 -15.96 -6.05 3.18
C ALA A 41 -17.01 -5.34 2.33
N ASP A 42 -17.29 -4.05 2.62
CA ASP A 42 -18.27 -3.24 1.91
C ASP A 42 -17.67 -2.40 0.78
N SER A 43 -16.40 -2.64 0.41
CA SER A 43 -15.73 -1.91 -0.67
C SER A 43 -15.53 -2.79 -1.89
N ALA A 44 -15.80 -2.25 -3.06
CA ALA A 44 -15.58 -2.96 -4.33
C ALA A 44 -14.10 -3.04 -4.69
N ALA A 45 -13.27 -2.13 -4.19
CA ALA A 45 -11.83 -2.11 -4.47
C ALA A 45 -11.02 -2.16 -3.16
N PRO A 46 -9.81 -2.74 -3.21
CA PRO A 46 -8.93 -2.80 -2.05
C PRO A 46 -8.29 -1.44 -1.74
N TRP A 47 -8.00 -1.20 -0.45
CA TRP A 47 -7.26 0.00 -0.05
C TRP A 47 -5.75 -0.24 -0.02
N LEU A 48 -5.28 -1.49 -0.02
CA LEU A 48 -3.87 -1.84 -0.08
C LEU A 48 -3.68 -3.06 -0.98
N ARG A 49 -2.69 -2.99 -1.87
CA ARG A 49 -2.33 -4.07 -2.77
C ARG A 49 -0.84 -4.36 -2.67
N LEU A 50 -0.50 -5.64 -2.73
CA LEU A 50 0.87 -6.12 -2.92
C LEU A 50 0.99 -6.62 -4.35
N LEU A 51 1.87 -5.98 -5.12
CA LEU A 51 2.00 -6.23 -6.56
C LEU A 51 3.41 -6.76 -6.86
N PRO A 52 3.57 -8.07 -7.12
CA PRO A 52 4.83 -8.59 -7.64
C PRO A 52 5.10 -8.03 -9.03
N HIS A 53 6.37 -7.80 -9.36
CA HIS A 53 6.78 -7.34 -10.68
C HIS A 53 7.17 -8.51 -11.56
N PRO A 54 6.42 -8.83 -12.63
CA PRO A 54 6.79 -9.93 -13.52
C PRO A 54 8.14 -9.71 -14.21
N GLU A 55 8.46 -8.45 -14.51
CA GLU A 55 9.68 -8.08 -15.22
C GLU A 55 10.87 -7.87 -14.30
N ASN A 56 10.64 -7.70 -13.00
CA ASN A 56 11.72 -7.51 -12.02
C ASN A 56 11.39 -8.30 -10.75
N PRO A 57 11.82 -9.58 -10.68
CA PRO A 57 11.52 -10.43 -9.54
C PRO A 57 12.20 -10.02 -8.23
N LEU A 58 13.10 -9.04 -8.29
CA LEU A 58 13.74 -8.49 -7.09
C LEU A 58 12.90 -7.45 -6.38
N MET A 59 11.80 -7.01 -7.00
CA MET A 59 10.95 -5.95 -6.44
C MET A 59 9.51 -6.39 -6.27
N VAL A 60 8.89 -5.90 -5.18
CA VAL A 60 7.43 -5.88 -5.03
C VAL A 60 7.00 -4.45 -4.75
N THR A 61 5.82 -4.09 -5.23
CA THR A 61 5.24 -2.76 -4.99
C THR A 61 4.08 -2.88 -4.03
N LEU A 62 4.01 -1.95 -3.09
CA LEU A 62 2.85 -1.76 -2.21
C LEU A 62 2.13 -0.50 -2.65
N GLU A 63 0.84 -0.63 -2.91
CA GLU A 63 0.01 0.45 -3.44
C GLU A 63 -1.15 0.72 -2.49
N LEU A 64 -1.20 1.94 -1.96
CA LEU A 64 -2.22 2.38 -1.02
C LEU A 64 -3.18 3.34 -1.70
N THR A 65 -4.48 3.07 -1.57
CA THR A 65 -5.56 3.96 -2.01
C THR A 65 -6.24 4.56 -0.77
N PRO A 66 -5.80 5.74 -0.30
CA PRO A 66 -6.24 6.27 1.00
C PRO A 66 -7.73 6.56 1.09
N ALA A 67 -8.38 6.89 -0.04
CA ALA A 67 -9.81 7.18 -0.06
C ALA A 67 -10.67 5.99 0.42
N LEU A 68 -10.16 4.77 0.33
CA LEU A 68 -10.89 3.56 0.62
C LEU A 68 -10.69 3.04 2.04
N CYS A 69 -9.94 3.75 2.88
CA CYS A 69 -9.65 3.32 4.24
C CYS A 69 -9.83 4.46 5.23
N ALA A 70 -10.53 4.22 6.32
CA ALA A 70 -10.71 5.23 7.37
C ALA A 70 -9.34 5.63 7.94
N PRO A 71 -9.08 6.94 8.12
CA PRO A 71 -7.81 7.41 8.68
C PRO A 71 -7.52 6.85 10.07
N SER A 72 -8.56 6.54 10.85
CA SER A 72 -8.42 5.94 12.18
C SER A 72 -7.77 4.56 12.17
N LYS A 73 -7.78 3.87 11.03
CA LYS A 73 -7.10 2.58 10.86
C LYS A 73 -5.61 2.73 10.56
N ASN A 74 -5.13 3.96 10.42
CA ASN A 74 -3.74 4.27 10.12
C ASN A 74 -3.21 3.51 8.88
N PRO A 75 -3.80 3.74 7.68
CA PRO A 75 -3.41 2.97 6.50
C PRO A 75 -1.95 3.16 6.09
N LEU A 76 -1.38 4.34 6.30
CA LEU A 76 0.03 4.59 6.02
C LEU A 76 0.93 3.77 6.96
N GLY A 77 0.56 3.66 8.23
CA GLY A 77 1.25 2.81 9.19
C GLY A 77 1.19 1.34 8.77
N ALA A 78 0.05 0.88 8.27
CA ALA A 78 -0.09 -0.48 7.74
C ALA A 78 0.82 -0.72 6.53
N LEU A 79 0.87 0.24 5.61
CA LEU A 79 1.75 0.19 4.45
C LEU A 79 3.22 0.00 4.85
N PHE A 80 3.71 0.82 5.76
CA PHE A 80 5.10 0.74 6.21
C PHE A 80 5.36 -0.48 7.09
N SER A 81 4.37 -0.95 7.85
CA SER A 81 4.51 -2.19 8.63
C SER A 81 4.73 -3.39 7.72
N VAL A 82 3.98 -3.48 6.63
CA VAL A 82 4.15 -4.54 5.62
C VAL A 82 5.53 -4.42 4.97
N ALA A 83 5.91 -3.21 4.55
CA ALA A 83 7.21 -2.98 3.93
C ALA A 83 8.37 -3.37 4.85
N ASN A 84 8.29 -2.99 6.13
CA ASN A 84 9.31 -3.33 7.12
C ASN A 84 9.37 -4.85 7.37
N TYR A 85 8.22 -5.51 7.40
CA TYR A 85 8.18 -6.97 7.56
C TYR A 85 8.90 -7.66 6.41
N ILE A 86 8.63 -7.25 5.18
CA ILE A 86 9.28 -7.81 3.99
C ILE A 86 10.79 -7.52 4.01
N ALA A 87 11.15 -6.28 4.33
CA ALA A 87 12.55 -5.86 4.39
C ALA A 87 13.35 -6.69 5.40
N ALA A 88 12.78 -6.93 6.58
CA ALA A 88 13.45 -7.72 7.61
C ALA A 88 13.54 -9.20 7.23
N ARG A 89 12.47 -9.76 6.67
CA ARG A 89 12.41 -11.19 6.32
C ARG A 89 13.29 -11.53 5.12
N GLU A 90 13.32 -10.66 4.12
CA GLU A 90 14.00 -10.93 2.84
C GLU A 90 15.34 -10.20 2.72
N ASN A 91 15.81 -9.58 3.79
CA ASN A 91 17.01 -8.75 3.75
C ASN A 91 16.93 -7.73 2.61
N ALA A 92 15.82 -6.99 2.59
CA ALA A 92 15.48 -6.10 1.49
C ALA A 92 15.50 -4.64 1.94
N VAL A 93 15.41 -3.72 0.99
CA VAL A 93 15.43 -2.28 1.22
C VAL A 93 14.12 -1.68 0.74
N ILE A 94 13.54 -0.78 1.55
CA ILE A 94 12.35 -0.03 1.17
C ILE A 94 12.77 1.10 0.23
N THR A 95 12.14 1.17 -0.94
CA THR A 95 12.50 2.12 -1.99
C THR A 95 11.25 2.83 -2.51
N ASP A 96 11.46 3.86 -3.34
CA ASP A 96 10.40 4.34 -4.20
C ASP A 96 10.17 3.36 -5.37
N VAL A 97 9.20 3.66 -6.24
CA VAL A 97 8.87 2.77 -7.36
C VAL A 97 9.98 2.70 -8.41
N SER A 98 10.94 3.61 -8.38
CA SER A 98 12.11 3.61 -9.26
C SER A 98 13.27 2.81 -8.68
N GLY A 99 13.15 2.30 -7.48
CA GLY A 99 14.20 1.51 -6.81
C GLY A 99 15.19 2.33 -6.00
N VAL A 100 14.94 3.63 -5.80
CA VAL A 100 15.78 4.50 -4.98
C VAL A 100 15.39 4.36 -3.51
N PRO A 101 16.33 4.09 -2.59
CA PRO A 101 15.99 3.95 -1.17
C PRO A 101 15.26 5.17 -0.62
N LEU A 102 14.22 4.93 0.18
CA LEU A 102 13.46 6.01 0.80
C LEU A 102 14.28 6.68 1.90
N THR A 103 14.33 8.02 1.82
CA THR A 103 14.95 8.84 2.86
C THR A 103 13.90 9.28 3.88
N SER A 104 14.35 9.77 5.04
CA SER A 104 13.45 10.37 6.03
C SER A 104 12.67 11.54 5.45
N ALA A 105 13.31 12.35 4.57
CA ALA A 105 12.66 13.46 3.89
C ALA A 105 11.54 12.97 2.96
N ALA A 106 11.76 11.86 2.25
CA ALA A 106 10.74 11.27 1.37
C ALA A 106 9.53 10.78 2.17
N ILE A 107 9.77 10.15 3.33
CA ILE A 107 8.69 9.67 4.21
C ILE A 107 7.88 10.86 4.76
N VAL A 108 8.53 11.93 5.16
CA VAL A 108 7.84 13.15 5.60
C VAL A 108 6.99 13.72 4.47
N SER A 109 7.52 13.76 3.24
CA SER A 109 6.78 14.23 2.07
C SER A 109 5.52 13.40 1.80
N ILE A 110 5.63 12.07 1.88
CA ILE A 110 4.49 11.17 1.72
C ILE A 110 3.43 11.43 2.79
N THR A 111 3.86 11.60 4.04
CA THR A 111 2.97 11.89 5.16
C THR A 111 2.22 13.22 4.96
N GLN A 112 2.92 14.24 4.47
CA GLN A 112 2.29 15.54 4.18
C GLN A 112 1.31 15.46 3.02
N GLN A 113 1.64 14.73 1.96
CA GLN A 113 0.72 14.50 0.84
C GLN A 113 -0.59 13.86 1.34
N LEU A 114 -0.48 12.88 2.22
CA LEU A 114 -1.65 12.21 2.77
C LEU A 114 -2.49 13.16 3.61
N ARG A 115 -1.85 14.01 4.42
CA ARG A 115 -2.54 15.02 5.23
C ARG A 115 -3.32 15.98 4.36
N PHE A 116 -2.70 16.54 3.31
CA PHE A 116 -3.36 17.43 2.37
C PHE A 116 -4.53 16.76 1.66
N PHE A 117 -4.36 15.50 1.30
CA PHE A 117 -5.42 14.72 0.69
C PHE A 117 -6.62 14.58 1.64
N TYR A 118 -6.39 14.23 2.90
CA TYR A 118 -7.45 14.12 3.90
C TYR A 118 -8.18 15.45 4.11
N GLU A 119 -7.45 16.56 4.19
CA GLU A 119 -8.04 17.87 4.34
C GLU A 119 -8.93 18.23 3.13
N ALA A 120 -8.45 17.97 1.92
CA ALA A 120 -9.21 18.23 0.70
C ALA A 120 -10.48 17.39 0.64
N MET A 121 -10.39 16.10 1.01
CA MET A 121 -11.53 15.20 1.03
C MET A 121 -12.57 15.65 2.05
N SER A 122 -12.14 16.03 3.25
CA SER A 122 -13.01 16.50 4.32
C SER A 122 -13.78 17.75 3.91
N LYS A 123 -13.11 18.70 3.24
CA LYS A 123 -13.74 19.92 2.74
C LYS A 123 -14.86 19.65 1.74
N GLN A 124 -14.79 18.54 1.03
CA GLN A 124 -15.82 18.13 0.07
C GLN A 124 -16.86 17.18 0.66
N GLY A 125 -16.80 16.91 1.96
CA GLY A 125 -17.70 15.98 2.61
C GLY A 125 -17.49 14.52 2.21
N LEU A 126 -16.27 14.18 1.76
CA LEU A 126 -15.92 12.84 1.30
C LEU A 126 -14.86 12.24 2.21
N ASP A 127 -15.22 11.99 3.47
CA ASP A 127 -14.27 11.40 4.42
C ASP A 127 -13.84 10.00 3.96
N PRO A 128 -12.52 9.73 3.95
CA PRO A 128 -12.00 8.43 3.53
C PRO A 128 -12.58 7.27 4.34
N GLY A 129 -12.87 6.15 3.67
CA GLY A 129 -13.38 4.95 4.31
C GLY A 129 -14.88 4.97 4.58
N THR A 130 -15.59 6.06 4.30
CA THR A 130 -17.05 6.09 4.39
C THR A 130 -17.69 5.43 3.17
N ARG A 131 -18.95 4.99 3.32
CA ARG A 131 -19.68 4.34 2.22
C ARG A 131 -19.78 5.24 0.98
N ARG A 132 -20.03 6.53 1.21
CA ARG A 132 -20.15 7.50 0.13
C ARG A 132 -18.86 7.60 -0.67
N THR A 133 -17.73 7.72 0.02
CA THR A 133 -16.42 7.81 -0.60
C THR A 133 -16.03 6.52 -1.30
N LYS A 134 -16.29 5.36 -0.68
CA LYS A 134 -16.01 4.07 -1.30
C LYS A 134 -16.77 3.88 -2.61
N ARG A 135 -18.02 4.37 -2.69
CA ARG A 135 -18.80 4.29 -3.92
C ARG A 135 -18.21 5.13 -5.07
N LEU A 136 -17.57 6.26 -4.72
CA LEU A 136 -17.00 7.16 -5.72
C LEU A 136 -15.62 6.71 -6.21
N PHE A 137 -14.85 6.03 -5.37
CA PHE A 137 -13.45 5.70 -5.65
C PHE A 137 -13.18 4.21 -5.84
N ALA A 138 -14.16 3.37 -5.64
CA ALA A 138 -14.00 1.92 -5.78
C ALA A 138 -14.41 1.40 -7.16
#